data_c91f7d8053b4a242b30032387f9ec16e
#
_entry.id   c91f7d8053b4a242b30032387f9ec16e
#
_cell.length_a   1.000
_cell.length_b   1.000
_cell.length_c   1.000
_cell.angle_alpha   90.00
_cell.angle_beta   90.00
_cell.angle_gamma   90.00
#
_symmetry.space_group_name_H-M   'P 1'
#
loop_
_entity.id
_entity.type
_entity.pdbx_description
1 polymer ?
#
loop_
_entity_poly.entity_id
_entity_poly.type
_entity_poly.pdbx_seq_one_letter_code
_entity_poly.pdbx_strand_id
1 'polypeptide(L)'
;MKKSADPRFAPRPAEALDLEAARRSADAHGNHAIDEFLAGRLTRRELLRYASVIGMSLAGGGLLAPRSARAQAAAGANATIRVAHLTPTGAVDPMTVTDSASLCLLNQTGEFLIDDDGEKQTLKPVLALSWKPNDKGDVWTFKLRENVKFHDGQPFTAKDVAATFDRLADPAAGSAALSTLKGVLSKGGTKVVDDHTVAFHLDAPNGNFPYYVSSDNYNAVILPANYAGNYEKTFIGTGPFKLEKYQAKVGVSFVRNPDYWGEKALPQRVQFTFYADQQAQILALQGHQADVMPTFTVQGGQGLINNPEFKVVGVKSSAHREIHMRVDSPQFKDKRVRQALALSLDREVIVKGLFKGRAQVGNDSPFAPVFPSSDAGVPQRKIDVAKAKQLLAQAGVPNGFDVTLTTEKFMEIPDLAVVVQNYAKAVGIRINLKVESQSQYYGSGTPGKSDWLDSPLGITDYGSRGVPNVFLNAPLTSTGTWNAAHFKNPQYDKLVADYVAALDIAAQKKVSAQIQTLLLDETPVIFPFFYDQLIAARKQLNGVRFTAIAQLYFDRATLAA
;
A
#
# COMPACT_ATOMS: atom_id res chain seq x y z
N MET A 1 37.82 -25.70 47.03
CA MET A 1 38.25 -26.25 45.73
C MET A 1 37.78 -25.31 44.65
N LYS A 2 38.69 -24.47 44.13
CA LYS A 2 38.40 -23.58 42.98
C LYS A 2 38.35 -24.46 41.72
N LYS A 3 37.18 -24.62 41.10
CA LYS A 3 37.10 -25.19 39.74
C LYS A 3 37.68 -24.18 38.77
N SER A 4 38.75 -24.54 38.07
CA SER A 4 39.31 -23.75 36.98
C SER A 4 38.26 -23.60 35.87
N ALA A 5 38.04 -22.41 35.43
CA ALA A 5 37.17 -22.11 34.27
C ALA A 5 37.78 -22.80 33.03
N ASP A 6 36.96 -23.54 32.30
CA ASP A 6 37.33 -24.21 31.04
C ASP A 6 37.68 -23.15 29.99
N PRO A 7 38.88 -23.12 29.41
CA PRO A 7 39.31 -22.08 28.48
C PRO A 7 38.51 -22.01 27.16
N ARG A 8 37.62 -23.00 26.93
CA ARG A 8 36.72 -23.00 25.75
C ARG A 8 35.58 -21.99 25.83
N PHE A 9 35.37 -21.36 27.01
CA PHE A 9 34.25 -20.44 27.25
C PHE A 9 34.68 -18.96 27.41
N ALA A 10 35.96 -18.63 27.35
CA ALA A 10 36.42 -17.26 27.39
C ALA A 10 36.18 -16.56 26.04
N PRO A 11 35.46 -15.39 25.98
CA PRO A 11 35.27 -14.65 24.74
C PRO A 11 36.59 -14.07 24.25
N ARG A 12 36.87 -14.25 22.94
CA ARG A 12 38.02 -13.59 22.31
C ARG A 12 37.77 -12.08 22.18
N PRO A 13 38.75 -11.19 22.30
CA PRO A 13 38.57 -9.73 22.35
C PRO A 13 37.86 -9.09 21.15
N ALA A 14 37.80 -9.76 19.99
CA ALA A 14 37.11 -9.27 18.79
C ALA A 14 35.65 -9.69 18.66
N GLU A 15 35.06 -10.39 19.65
CA GLU A 15 33.72 -10.97 19.63
C GLU A 15 32.82 -10.51 20.78
N ALA A 16 33.19 -9.44 21.48
CA ALA A 16 32.39 -8.93 22.60
C ALA A 16 31.02 -8.43 22.12
N LEU A 17 29.95 -9.05 22.61
CA LEU A 17 28.60 -8.50 22.53
C LEU A 17 28.57 -7.19 23.35
N ASP A 18 27.90 -6.15 22.87
CA ASP A 18 27.62 -4.98 23.70
C ASP A 18 26.52 -5.34 24.73
N LEU A 19 26.95 -6.07 25.77
CA LEU A 19 26.08 -6.54 26.83
C LEU A 19 25.58 -5.38 27.71
N GLU A 20 26.28 -4.27 27.76
CA GLU A 20 25.88 -3.07 28.46
C GLU A 20 24.70 -2.38 27.76
N ALA A 21 24.72 -2.30 26.43
CA ALA A 21 23.57 -1.79 25.66
C ALA A 21 22.36 -2.74 25.77
N ALA A 22 22.61 -4.05 25.75
CA ALA A 22 21.57 -5.05 25.93
C ALA A 22 20.90 -4.98 27.30
N ARG A 23 21.65 -4.75 28.38
CA ARG A 23 21.14 -4.58 29.74
C ARG A 23 20.20 -3.39 29.89
N ARG A 24 20.46 -2.27 29.19
CA ARG A 24 19.61 -1.06 29.27
C ARG A 24 18.20 -1.25 28.69
N SER A 25 18.03 -2.21 27.81
CA SER A 25 16.75 -2.51 27.15
C SER A 25 16.10 -3.81 27.63
N ALA A 26 16.78 -4.59 28.48
CA ALA A 26 16.31 -5.89 28.94
C ALA A 26 15.44 -5.78 30.20
N ASP A 27 14.41 -6.61 30.27
CA ASP A 27 13.64 -6.84 31.51
C ASP A 27 14.44 -7.70 32.53
N ALA A 28 13.82 -8.06 33.65
CA ALA A 28 14.45 -8.85 34.70
C ALA A 28 14.92 -10.24 34.20
N HIS A 29 14.19 -10.86 33.25
CA HIS A 29 14.54 -12.17 32.70
C HIS A 29 15.70 -12.05 31.71
N GLY A 30 15.70 -11.00 30.88
CA GLY A 30 16.80 -10.69 29.97
C GLY A 30 18.10 -10.40 30.71
N ASN A 31 18.04 -9.62 31.78
CA ASN A 31 19.19 -9.33 32.63
C ASN A 31 19.74 -10.58 33.30
N HIS A 32 18.86 -11.46 33.79
CA HIS A 32 19.25 -12.75 34.36
C HIS A 32 19.98 -13.65 33.32
N ALA A 33 19.49 -13.72 32.10
CA ALA A 33 20.15 -14.47 31.02
C ALA A 33 21.53 -13.90 30.67
N ILE A 34 21.71 -12.57 30.71
CA ILE A 34 23.01 -11.93 30.53
C ILE A 34 23.97 -12.28 31.67
N ASP A 35 23.48 -12.28 32.92
CA ASP A 35 24.28 -12.67 34.08
C ASP A 35 24.73 -14.14 34.04
N GLU A 36 23.85 -15.03 33.64
CA GLU A 36 24.16 -16.45 33.45
C GLU A 36 25.21 -16.68 32.34
N PHE A 37 25.14 -15.88 31.26
CA PHE A 37 26.15 -15.91 30.20
C PHE A 37 27.51 -15.37 30.70
N LEU A 38 27.53 -14.25 31.41
CA LEU A 38 28.76 -13.70 31.99
C LEU A 38 29.39 -14.62 33.03
N ALA A 39 28.55 -15.36 33.76
CA ALA A 39 29.00 -16.38 34.69
C ALA A 39 29.48 -17.69 34.04
N GLY A 40 29.43 -17.79 32.69
CA GLY A 40 29.84 -18.98 31.93
C GLY A 40 28.90 -20.16 32.05
N ARG A 41 27.65 -19.95 32.52
CA ARG A 41 26.62 -20.99 32.66
C ARG A 41 25.73 -21.11 31.43
N LEU A 42 25.71 -20.09 30.56
CA LEU A 42 25.10 -20.15 29.23
C LEU A 42 26.15 -19.96 28.15
N THR A 43 26.00 -20.70 27.07
CA THR A 43 26.78 -20.47 25.85
C THR A 43 26.18 -19.28 25.06
N ARG A 44 26.98 -18.67 24.19
CA ARG A 44 26.51 -17.60 23.29
C ARG A 44 25.26 -18.01 22.49
N ARG A 45 25.19 -19.27 22.07
CA ARG A 45 24.05 -19.79 21.31
C ARG A 45 22.78 -19.89 22.15
N GLU A 46 22.92 -20.23 23.43
CA GLU A 46 21.82 -20.30 24.38
C GLU A 46 21.32 -18.89 24.74
N LEU A 47 22.24 -17.95 25.01
CA LEU A 47 21.86 -16.54 25.24
C LEU A 47 21.07 -15.98 24.06
N LEU A 48 21.47 -16.27 22.82
CA LEU A 48 20.77 -15.84 21.62
C LEU A 48 19.38 -16.49 21.46
N ARG A 49 19.23 -17.75 21.85
CA ARG A 49 17.93 -18.42 21.89
C ARG A 49 17.02 -17.79 22.93
N TYR A 50 17.53 -17.51 24.14
CA TYR A 50 16.78 -16.81 25.17
C TYR A 50 16.36 -15.41 24.70
N ALA A 51 17.25 -14.63 24.13
CA ALA A 51 16.96 -13.30 23.58
C ALA A 51 15.82 -13.32 22.54
N SER A 52 15.79 -14.35 21.68
CA SER A 52 14.74 -14.49 20.66
C SER A 52 13.36 -14.86 21.24
N VAL A 53 13.34 -15.57 22.37
CA VAL A 53 12.09 -16.01 23.03
C VAL A 53 11.47 -14.89 23.87
N ILE A 54 12.29 -14.05 24.53
CA ILE A 54 11.82 -12.97 25.42
C ILE A 54 11.76 -11.61 24.74
N GLY A 55 11.95 -11.53 23.39
CA GLY A 55 11.86 -10.27 22.63
C GLY A 55 12.97 -9.26 22.94
N MET A 56 14.08 -9.70 23.55
CA MET A 56 15.21 -8.83 23.92
C MET A 56 15.97 -8.41 22.65
N SER A 57 15.96 -7.11 22.32
CA SER A 57 16.78 -6.54 21.28
C SER A 57 18.23 -6.44 21.76
N LEU A 58 19.08 -7.35 21.30
CA LEU A 58 20.52 -7.17 21.43
C LEU A 58 20.92 -6.09 20.42
N ALA A 59 21.10 -4.86 20.88
CA ALA A 59 21.56 -3.74 20.07
C ALA A 59 22.90 -4.13 19.42
N GLY A 60 22.91 -4.33 18.12
CA GLY A 60 24.06 -4.84 17.36
C GLY A 60 23.70 -5.88 16.32
N GLY A 61 22.46 -5.84 15.75
CA GLY A 61 21.98 -6.81 14.74
C GLY A 61 22.87 -6.99 13.50
N GLY A 62 23.90 -6.17 13.32
CA GLY A 62 24.94 -6.38 12.32
C GLY A 62 26.03 -7.41 12.69
N LEU A 63 26.12 -7.84 13.97
CA LEU A 63 27.19 -8.72 14.44
C LEU A 63 26.79 -10.21 14.55
N LEU A 64 25.51 -10.54 14.39
CA LEU A 64 24.96 -11.88 14.63
C LEU A 64 24.68 -12.69 13.36
N ALA A 65 24.79 -12.10 12.17
CA ALA A 65 24.75 -12.86 10.94
C ALA A 65 26.00 -13.78 10.88
N PRO A 66 25.85 -15.07 10.54
CA PRO A 66 26.97 -15.96 10.34
C PRO A 66 27.93 -15.32 9.32
N ARG A 67 29.26 -15.51 9.50
CA ARG A 67 30.30 -14.96 8.61
C ARG A 67 30.03 -15.25 7.13
N SER A 68 29.42 -16.40 6.83
CA SER A 68 28.95 -16.77 5.48
C SER A 68 27.85 -15.80 4.94
N ALA A 69 26.87 -15.41 5.77
CA ALA A 69 25.83 -14.49 5.36
C ALA A 69 26.34 -13.04 5.19
N ARG A 70 27.32 -12.62 6.01
CA ARG A 70 28.00 -11.34 5.85
C ARG A 70 28.92 -11.29 4.63
N ALA A 71 29.68 -12.37 4.37
CA ALA A 71 30.51 -12.48 3.17
C ALA A 71 29.65 -12.55 1.90
N GLN A 72 28.50 -13.22 1.96
CA GLN A 72 27.54 -13.31 0.86
C GLN A 72 26.80 -11.98 0.63
N ALA A 73 26.44 -11.26 1.69
CA ALA A 73 25.89 -9.91 1.60
C ALA A 73 26.91 -8.91 1.04
N ALA A 74 28.19 -9.02 1.45
CA ALA A 74 29.28 -8.20 0.91
C ALA A 74 29.61 -8.53 -0.55
N ALA A 75 29.50 -9.79 -0.95
CA ALA A 75 29.72 -10.21 -2.35
C ALA A 75 28.62 -9.74 -3.32
N GLY A 76 27.38 -9.60 -2.83
CA GLY A 76 26.26 -9.07 -3.61
C GLY A 76 26.09 -7.53 -3.52
N ALA A 77 26.82 -6.87 -2.63
CA ALA A 77 26.92 -5.41 -2.60
C ALA A 77 27.66 -4.93 -3.87
N ASN A 78 27.24 -3.78 -4.40
CA ASN A 78 27.72 -3.21 -5.67
C ASN A 78 27.19 -3.92 -6.94
N ALA A 79 26.20 -4.81 -6.83
CA ALA A 79 25.53 -5.38 -7.98
C ALA A 79 24.69 -4.35 -8.75
N THR A 80 24.39 -4.65 -10.00
CA THR A 80 23.29 -4.02 -10.75
C THR A 80 22.06 -4.88 -10.59
N ILE A 81 20.98 -4.32 -10.06
CA ILE A 81 19.66 -4.99 -9.97
C ILE A 81 18.85 -4.64 -11.21
N ARG A 82 18.40 -5.64 -11.95
CA ARG A 82 17.63 -5.48 -13.19
C ARG A 82 16.15 -5.71 -12.91
N VAL A 83 15.32 -4.75 -13.26
CA VAL A 83 13.88 -4.75 -13.01
C VAL A 83 13.13 -4.83 -14.34
N ALA A 84 12.30 -5.85 -14.54
CA ALA A 84 11.35 -5.87 -15.64
C ALA A 84 10.08 -5.14 -15.20
N HIS A 85 9.78 -4.01 -15.81
CA HIS A 85 8.65 -3.17 -15.44
C HIS A 85 7.74 -2.86 -16.62
N LEU A 86 6.46 -2.55 -16.36
CA LEU A 86 5.58 -2.03 -17.41
C LEU A 86 6.05 -0.64 -17.83
N THR A 87 5.77 -0.30 -19.09
CA THR A 87 6.00 1.06 -19.58
C THR A 87 5.08 2.04 -18.83
N PRO A 88 5.61 3.14 -18.27
CA PRO A 88 4.79 4.22 -17.73
C PRO A 88 3.74 4.71 -18.74
N THR A 89 2.51 4.93 -18.29
CA THR A 89 1.40 5.33 -19.17
C THR A 89 1.37 6.81 -19.47
N GLY A 90 2.05 7.63 -18.64
CA GLY A 90 2.16 9.07 -18.76
C GLY A 90 3.56 9.60 -18.47
N ALA A 91 3.69 10.89 -18.30
CA ALA A 91 4.92 11.51 -17.83
C ALA A 91 5.22 11.09 -16.38
N VAL A 92 6.48 10.78 -16.10
CA VAL A 92 6.94 10.45 -14.75
C VAL A 92 7.19 11.76 -13.99
N ASP A 93 6.15 12.27 -13.33
CA ASP A 93 6.23 13.48 -12.51
C ASP A 93 5.38 13.28 -11.24
N PRO A 94 5.91 13.53 -10.02
CA PRO A 94 5.19 13.39 -8.76
C PRO A 94 3.84 14.12 -8.73
N MET A 95 3.71 15.24 -9.46
CA MET A 95 2.46 16.02 -9.51
C MET A 95 1.31 15.28 -10.20
N THR A 96 1.61 14.48 -11.24
CA THR A 96 0.59 13.99 -12.17
C THR A 96 0.54 12.46 -12.27
N VAL A 97 1.49 11.76 -11.67
CA VAL A 97 1.57 10.31 -11.76
C VAL A 97 0.36 9.62 -11.12
N THR A 98 -0.16 8.60 -11.80
CA THR A 98 -1.29 7.79 -11.34
C THR A 98 -1.09 6.29 -11.53
N ASP A 99 -0.05 5.87 -12.27
CA ASP A 99 0.22 4.47 -12.60
C ASP A 99 1.35 3.86 -11.76
N SER A 100 1.26 2.56 -11.50
CA SER A 100 2.20 1.83 -10.65
C SER A 100 3.63 1.77 -11.23
N ALA A 101 3.76 1.88 -12.56
CA ALA A 101 5.08 1.88 -13.19
C ALA A 101 5.87 3.14 -12.81
N SER A 102 5.25 4.29 -12.93
CA SER A 102 5.84 5.56 -12.52
C SER A 102 6.15 5.60 -11.03
N LEU A 103 5.25 5.04 -10.17
CA LEU A 103 5.46 4.98 -8.71
C LEU A 103 6.77 4.31 -8.33
N CYS A 104 7.08 3.16 -8.95
CA CYS A 104 8.33 2.45 -8.70
C CYS A 104 9.59 3.26 -9.05
N LEU A 105 9.47 4.20 -9.99
CA LEU A 105 10.59 5.06 -10.38
C LEU A 105 10.76 6.22 -9.40
N LEU A 106 9.66 6.84 -8.97
CA LEU A 106 9.70 7.99 -8.05
C LEU A 106 10.40 7.66 -6.73
N ASN A 107 10.11 6.51 -6.14
CA ASN A 107 10.66 6.14 -4.84
C ASN A 107 12.13 5.65 -4.87
N GLN A 108 12.79 5.61 -6.05
CA GLN A 108 14.23 5.39 -6.12
C GLN A 108 15.01 6.67 -5.78
N THR A 109 14.49 7.82 -6.17
CA THR A 109 15.16 9.11 -6.07
C THR A 109 14.47 10.08 -5.13
N GLY A 110 13.14 9.95 -4.97
CA GLY A 110 12.31 10.78 -4.10
C GLY A 110 12.11 10.17 -2.73
N GLU A 111 11.88 11.02 -1.74
CA GLU A 111 11.48 10.62 -0.39
C GLU A 111 10.25 11.42 0.06
N PHE A 112 9.59 10.91 1.09
CA PHE A 112 8.40 11.44 1.71
C PHE A 112 8.73 11.97 3.12
N LEU A 113 7.81 12.68 3.76
CA LEU A 113 7.97 13.02 5.17
C LEU A 113 7.98 11.75 6.05
N ILE A 114 7.14 10.80 5.70
CA ILE A 114 6.90 9.57 6.43
C ILE A 114 6.84 8.41 5.42
N ASP A 115 7.34 7.25 5.79
CA ASP A 115 7.17 6.01 5.05
C ASP A 115 6.05 5.15 5.69
N ASP A 116 5.14 4.65 4.89
CA ASP A 116 4.17 3.64 5.32
C ASP A 116 4.78 2.25 5.11
N ASP A 117 4.92 1.48 6.19
CA ASP A 117 5.46 0.12 6.14
C ASP A 117 4.60 -0.83 5.28
N GLY A 118 3.35 -0.46 5.00
CA GLY A 118 2.42 -1.24 4.16
C GLY A 118 2.09 -2.64 4.70
N GLU A 119 3.05 -3.38 5.21
CA GLU A 119 2.85 -4.72 5.80
C GLU A 119 2.31 -4.65 7.23
N LYS A 120 2.85 -3.71 8.02
CA LYS A 120 2.50 -3.55 9.44
C LYS A 120 1.53 -2.40 9.70
N GLN A 121 1.18 -1.63 8.67
CA GLN A 121 0.38 -0.41 8.78
C GLN A 121 0.95 0.56 9.83
N THR A 122 2.28 0.68 9.87
CA THR A 122 3.01 1.56 10.77
C THR A 122 3.75 2.62 9.99
N LEU A 123 3.58 3.86 10.43
CA LEU A 123 4.28 5.00 9.86
C LEU A 123 5.67 5.12 10.44
N LYS A 124 6.70 5.28 9.58
CA LYS A 124 8.10 5.40 9.93
C LYS A 124 8.64 6.79 9.58
N PRO A 125 9.42 7.42 10.48
CA PRO A 125 10.11 8.67 10.18
C PRO A 125 11.06 8.54 8.97
N VAL A 126 10.96 9.49 8.01
CA VAL A 126 11.92 9.64 6.90
C VAL A 126 12.47 11.07 6.92
N LEU A 127 11.89 11.99 6.16
CA LEU A 127 12.29 13.42 6.19
C LEU A 127 11.70 14.15 7.40
N ALA A 128 10.58 13.67 7.97
CA ALA A 128 10.09 14.09 9.28
C ALA A 128 10.60 13.13 10.36
N LEU A 129 11.05 13.68 11.49
CA LEU A 129 11.50 12.93 12.67
C LEU A 129 10.35 12.61 13.63
N SER A 130 9.36 13.50 13.71
CA SER A 130 8.18 13.33 14.55
C SER A 130 7.04 14.22 14.04
N TRP A 131 5.82 13.87 14.45
CA TRP A 131 4.61 14.64 14.14
C TRP A 131 3.60 14.52 15.28
N LYS A 132 2.79 15.55 15.45
CA LYS A 132 1.72 15.57 16.45
C LYS A 132 0.58 16.48 16.03
N PRO A 133 -0.68 16.11 16.33
CA PRO A 133 -1.82 17.00 16.17
C PRO A 133 -1.92 18.00 17.33
N ASN A 134 -2.73 19.05 17.12
CA ASN A 134 -3.36 19.78 18.22
C ASN A 134 -4.56 18.97 18.77
N ASP A 135 -5.18 19.46 19.84
CA ASP A 135 -6.30 18.77 20.53
C ASP A 135 -7.53 18.54 19.61
N LYS A 136 -7.70 19.38 18.61
CA LYS A 136 -8.81 19.27 17.64
C LYS A 136 -8.50 18.35 16.46
N GLY A 137 -7.23 18.06 16.20
CA GLY A 137 -6.81 17.28 15.03
C GLY A 137 -6.89 18.03 13.69
N ASP A 138 -7.03 19.36 13.71
CA ASP A 138 -7.09 20.23 12.54
C ASP A 138 -5.78 20.97 12.25
N VAL A 139 -4.79 20.86 13.15
CA VAL A 139 -3.41 21.36 12.94
C VAL A 139 -2.42 20.27 13.30
N TRP A 140 -1.56 19.90 12.35
CA TRP A 140 -0.50 18.92 12.56
C TRP A 140 0.88 19.57 12.43
N THR A 141 1.74 19.43 13.43
CA THR A 141 3.11 19.96 13.44
C THR A 141 4.11 18.83 13.23
N PHE A 142 5.03 19.02 12.26
CA PHE A 142 6.08 18.08 11.91
C PHE A 142 7.45 18.69 12.19
N LYS A 143 8.33 17.92 12.84
CA LYS A 143 9.75 18.22 12.99
C LYS A 143 10.52 17.54 11.88
N LEU A 144 11.29 18.29 11.11
CA LEU A 144 12.02 17.82 9.95
C LEU A 144 13.45 17.43 10.29
N ARG A 145 14.02 16.55 9.48
CA ARG A 145 15.43 16.13 9.56
C ARG A 145 16.35 17.24 9.08
N GLU A 146 17.41 17.46 9.83
CA GLU A 146 18.49 18.37 9.47
C GLU A 146 19.53 17.68 8.58
N ASN A 147 20.38 18.47 7.90
CA ASN A 147 21.51 18.00 7.09
C ASN A 147 21.15 17.09 5.91
N VAL A 148 19.92 17.13 5.44
CA VAL A 148 19.49 16.49 4.20
C VAL A 148 19.74 17.41 3.03
N LYS A 149 20.18 16.84 1.89
CA LYS A 149 20.38 17.57 0.63
C LYS A 149 19.66 16.89 -0.51
N PHE A 150 19.12 17.69 -1.41
CA PHE A 150 18.68 17.20 -2.71
C PHE A 150 19.88 16.75 -3.55
N HIS A 151 19.60 16.01 -4.62
CA HIS A 151 20.63 15.45 -5.51
C HIS A 151 21.53 16.50 -6.17
N ASP A 152 21.05 17.74 -6.30
CA ASP A 152 21.80 18.89 -6.82
C ASP A 152 22.60 19.63 -5.76
N GLY A 153 22.55 19.17 -4.49
CA GLY A 153 23.29 19.73 -3.37
C GLY A 153 22.55 20.81 -2.58
N GLN A 154 21.35 21.27 -3.02
CA GLN A 154 20.54 22.22 -2.26
C GLN A 154 20.09 21.59 -0.93
N PRO A 155 20.06 22.34 0.19
CA PRO A 155 19.57 21.86 1.47
C PRO A 155 18.04 21.66 1.42
N PHE A 156 17.57 20.60 2.08
CA PHE A 156 16.15 20.38 2.34
C PHE A 156 15.71 21.18 3.57
N THR A 157 14.59 21.89 3.46
CA THR A 157 14.00 22.73 4.52
C THR A 157 12.47 22.65 4.54
N ALA A 158 11.85 23.26 5.53
CA ALA A 158 10.40 23.39 5.63
C ALA A 158 9.77 24.17 4.45
N LYS A 159 10.54 25.00 3.74
CA LYS A 159 10.09 25.71 2.55
C LYS A 159 9.79 24.75 1.39
N ASP A 160 10.59 23.67 1.26
CA ASP A 160 10.40 22.67 0.24
C ASP A 160 9.13 21.86 0.49
N VAL A 161 8.86 21.55 1.77
CA VAL A 161 7.61 20.90 2.18
C VAL A 161 6.41 21.78 1.87
N ALA A 162 6.42 23.05 2.30
CA ALA A 162 5.33 23.98 2.05
C ALA A 162 5.07 24.15 0.55
N ALA A 163 6.10 24.37 -0.25
CA ALA A 163 5.97 24.52 -1.69
C ALA A 163 5.46 23.24 -2.37
N THR A 164 5.86 22.07 -1.90
CA THR A 164 5.38 20.78 -2.42
C THR A 164 3.88 20.64 -2.19
N PHE A 165 3.41 20.81 -0.95
CA PHE A 165 2.00 20.63 -0.64
C PHE A 165 1.12 21.76 -1.18
N ASP A 166 1.64 22.98 -1.31
CA ASP A 166 0.93 24.06 -1.99
C ASP A 166 0.70 23.76 -3.48
N ARG A 167 1.68 23.15 -4.16
CA ARG A 167 1.50 22.67 -5.55
C ARG A 167 0.48 21.52 -5.63
N LEU A 168 0.56 20.54 -4.71
CA LEU A 168 -0.33 19.38 -4.70
C LEU A 168 -1.78 19.76 -4.40
N ALA A 169 -2.01 20.74 -3.54
CA ALA A 169 -3.32 21.21 -3.12
C ALA A 169 -3.89 22.35 -3.99
N ASP A 170 -3.14 22.83 -5.00
CA ASP A 170 -3.61 23.90 -5.89
C ASP A 170 -4.56 23.34 -6.96
N PRO A 171 -5.86 23.74 -6.97
CA PRO A 171 -6.80 23.31 -8.00
C PRO A 171 -6.39 23.70 -9.43
N ALA A 172 -5.57 24.75 -9.59
CA ALA A 172 -5.11 25.22 -10.89
C ALA A 172 -3.86 24.46 -11.40
N ALA A 173 -3.18 23.71 -10.54
CA ALA A 173 -1.93 23.02 -10.90
C ALA A 173 -2.15 21.67 -11.60
N GLY A 174 -3.37 21.13 -11.64
CA GLY A 174 -3.68 19.86 -12.28
C GLY A 174 -3.06 18.64 -11.56
N SER A 175 -2.85 18.74 -10.24
CA SER A 175 -2.28 17.66 -9.45
C SER A 175 -3.21 16.46 -9.35
N ALA A 176 -2.67 15.26 -9.54
CA ALA A 176 -3.39 14.00 -9.29
C ALA A 176 -3.74 13.81 -7.80
N ALA A 177 -2.95 14.41 -6.89
CA ALA A 177 -3.21 14.38 -5.46
C ALA A 177 -4.47 15.16 -5.02
N LEU A 178 -5.03 16.02 -5.87
CA LEU A 178 -6.26 16.76 -5.54
C LEU A 178 -7.43 15.83 -5.20
N SER A 179 -7.51 14.66 -5.83
CA SER A 179 -8.54 13.67 -5.51
C SER A 179 -8.47 13.19 -4.05
N THR A 180 -7.28 13.21 -3.46
CA THR A 180 -7.01 12.78 -2.09
C THR A 180 -7.03 13.96 -1.11
N LEU A 181 -6.50 15.12 -1.51
CA LEU A 181 -6.33 16.29 -0.63
C LEU A 181 -7.55 17.20 -0.54
N LYS A 182 -8.49 17.14 -1.51
CA LYS A 182 -9.69 17.98 -1.52
C LYS A 182 -10.54 17.76 -0.25
N GLY A 183 -10.79 18.86 0.48
CA GLY A 183 -11.50 18.83 1.77
C GLY A 183 -10.67 18.33 2.95
N VAL A 184 -9.36 18.12 2.73
CA VAL A 184 -8.39 17.76 3.77
C VAL A 184 -7.36 18.87 3.95
N LEU A 185 -6.74 19.31 2.86
CA LEU A 185 -5.72 20.35 2.87
C LEU A 185 -5.90 21.24 1.65
N SER A 186 -6.14 22.52 1.88
CA SER A 186 -6.20 23.54 0.84
C SER A 186 -4.83 24.20 0.61
N LYS A 187 -4.62 24.76 -0.58
CA LYS A 187 -3.45 25.58 -0.91
C LYS A 187 -3.25 26.68 0.13
N GLY A 188 -2.02 26.85 0.60
CA GLY A 188 -1.68 27.79 1.67
C GLY A 188 -1.97 27.26 3.08
N GLY A 189 -2.49 26.02 3.23
CA GLY A 189 -2.66 25.37 4.53
C GLY A 189 -1.34 24.92 5.16
N THR A 190 -0.28 24.76 4.36
CA THR A 190 1.05 24.38 4.87
C THR A 190 1.85 25.62 5.25
N LYS A 191 2.27 25.72 6.52
CA LYS A 191 2.97 26.89 7.08
C LYS A 191 4.37 26.51 7.53
N VAL A 192 5.35 27.28 7.09
CA VAL A 192 6.73 27.23 7.63
C VAL A 192 6.72 27.88 9.02
N VAL A 193 7.13 27.15 10.04
CA VAL A 193 7.29 27.66 11.42
C VAL A 193 8.74 28.11 11.61
N ASP A 194 9.68 27.27 11.23
CA ASP A 194 11.13 27.53 11.14
C ASP A 194 11.73 26.64 10.02
N ASP A 195 13.04 26.68 9.80
CA ASP A 195 13.67 25.92 8.70
C ASP A 195 13.48 24.40 8.83
N HIS A 196 13.19 23.88 10.02
CA HIS A 196 13.02 22.44 10.30
C HIS A 196 11.70 22.11 11.00
N THR A 197 10.73 23.01 10.91
CA THR A 197 9.38 22.79 11.46
C THR A 197 8.33 23.29 10.49
N VAL A 198 7.38 22.44 10.16
CA VAL A 198 6.22 22.78 9.33
C VAL A 198 4.92 22.45 10.06
N ALA A 199 3.90 23.29 9.88
CA ALA A 199 2.54 23.05 10.38
C ALA A 199 1.55 22.97 9.22
N PHE A 200 0.71 21.93 9.25
CA PHE A 200 -0.39 21.76 8.30
C PHE A 200 -1.70 22.14 8.98
N HIS A 201 -2.37 23.16 8.45
CA HIS A 201 -3.70 23.60 8.86
C HIS A 201 -4.71 22.94 7.93
N LEU A 202 -5.49 22.02 8.46
CA LEU A 202 -6.42 21.21 7.68
C LEU A 202 -7.76 21.90 7.50
N ASP A 203 -8.49 21.53 6.46
CA ASP A 203 -9.84 22.03 6.18
C ASP A 203 -10.87 21.51 7.21
N ALA A 204 -10.58 20.32 7.79
CA ALA A 204 -11.36 19.69 8.86
C ALA A 204 -10.47 18.77 9.71
N PRO A 205 -10.87 18.42 10.94
CA PRO A 205 -10.14 17.45 11.78
C PRO A 205 -9.91 16.12 11.06
N ASN A 206 -8.66 15.60 11.12
CA ASN A 206 -8.30 14.34 10.48
C ASN A 206 -7.22 13.60 11.27
N GLY A 207 -7.61 12.52 11.98
CA GLY A 207 -6.69 11.67 12.74
C GLY A 207 -5.73 10.86 11.88
N ASN A 208 -6.05 10.65 10.61
CA ASN A 208 -5.22 9.90 9.67
C ASN A 208 -4.37 10.82 8.76
N PHE A 209 -4.27 12.12 9.05
CA PHE A 209 -3.52 13.06 8.22
C PHE A 209 -2.07 12.64 7.93
N PRO A 210 -1.32 12.01 8.86
CA PRO A 210 0.04 11.53 8.57
C PRO A 210 0.15 10.63 7.33
N TYR A 211 -0.88 9.86 6.98
CA TYR A 211 -0.89 9.05 5.75
C TYR A 211 -0.94 9.90 4.47
N TYR A 212 -1.56 11.09 4.53
CA TYR A 212 -1.66 12.00 3.37
C TYR A 212 -0.33 12.66 3.01
N VAL A 213 0.63 12.67 3.93
CA VAL A 213 1.98 13.22 3.74
C VAL A 213 3.06 12.12 3.76
N SER A 214 2.64 10.86 3.73
CA SER A 214 3.51 9.68 3.69
C SER A 214 3.64 9.11 2.29
N SER A 215 4.41 8.02 2.17
CA SER A 215 4.53 7.23 0.94
C SER A 215 3.21 6.63 0.46
N ASP A 216 2.17 6.54 1.29
CA ASP A 216 0.82 6.12 0.88
C ASP A 216 0.18 7.12 -0.10
N ASN A 217 0.43 8.40 0.06
CA ASN A 217 0.17 9.40 -0.96
C ASN A 217 1.40 9.54 -1.87
N TYR A 218 1.49 8.70 -2.87
CA TYR A 218 2.65 8.61 -3.75
C TYR A 218 2.99 9.91 -4.51
N ASN A 219 2.06 10.86 -4.59
CA ASN A 219 2.33 12.20 -5.13
C ASN A 219 3.07 13.10 -4.13
N ALA A 220 3.10 12.75 -2.83
CA ALA A 220 3.70 13.54 -1.76
C ALA A 220 5.22 13.44 -1.68
N VAL A 221 5.90 13.07 -2.77
CA VAL A 221 7.36 13.18 -2.90
C VAL A 221 7.78 14.62 -2.69
N ILE A 222 8.71 14.85 -1.76
CA ILE A 222 9.20 16.19 -1.46
C ILE A 222 10.14 16.67 -2.57
N LEU A 223 9.79 17.80 -3.16
CA LEU A 223 10.53 18.44 -4.24
C LEU A 223 11.11 19.80 -3.76
N PRO A 224 12.21 20.26 -4.37
CA PRO A 224 12.73 21.61 -4.07
C PRO A 224 11.67 22.70 -4.23
N ALA A 225 11.73 23.75 -3.42
CA ALA A 225 10.78 24.85 -3.48
C ALA A 225 10.74 25.53 -4.86
N ASN A 226 11.88 25.58 -5.54
CA ASN A 226 12.07 26.11 -6.88
C ASN A 226 11.79 25.10 -8.01
N TYR A 227 11.22 23.93 -7.72
CA TYR A 227 10.88 22.93 -8.74
C TYR A 227 9.91 23.52 -9.77
N ALA A 228 10.30 23.48 -11.05
CA ALA A 228 9.58 24.08 -12.18
C ALA A 228 9.05 23.07 -13.22
N GLY A 229 8.91 21.78 -12.83
CA GLY A 229 8.56 20.69 -13.74
C GLY A 229 9.76 19.99 -14.38
N ASN A 230 9.49 19.15 -15.39
CA ASN A 230 10.52 18.36 -16.08
C ASN A 230 11.22 17.32 -15.20
N TYR A 231 10.49 16.65 -14.33
CA TYR A 231 11.02 15.63 -13.42
C TYR A 231 11.86 14.56 -14.15
N GLU A 232 11.41 14.11 -15.30
CA GLU A 232 12.09 13.09 -16.12
C GLU A 232 13.52 13.45 -16.56
N LYS A 233 13.90 14.73 -16.52
CA LYS A 233 15.26 15.16 -16.86
C LYS A 233 16.25 14.95 -15.72
N THR A 234 15.81 15.01 -14.49
CA THR A 234 16.68 15.03 -13.31
C THR A 234 16.35 13.94 -12.30
N PHE A 235 15.08 13.53 -12.22
CA PHE A 235 14.57 12.71 -11.11
C PHE A 235 15.04 13.28 -9.76
N ILE A 236 14.91 14.61 -9.61
CA ILE A 236 15.38 15.34 -8.43
C ILE A 236 14.70 14.84 -7.16
N GLY A 237 15.44 14.57 -6.12
CA GLY A 237 14.96 14.13 -4.83
C GLY A 237 16.07 14.10 -3.80
N THR A 238 15.78 13.53 -2.64
CA THR A 238 16.73 13.36 -1.52
C THR A 238 17.17 11.91 -1.31
N GLY A 239 16.68 11.00 -2.14
CA GLY A 239 16.73 9.55 -1.97
C GLY A 239 18.10 8.89 -2.21
N PRO A 240 18.14 7.54 -1.99
CA PRO A 240 19.39 6.76 -1.98
C PRO A 240 20.00 6.53 -3.37
N PHE A 241 19.28 6.84 -4.44
CA PHE A 241 19.76 6.73 -5.81
C PHE A 241 19.60 8.05 -6.56
N LYS A 242 20.46 8.27 -7.57
CA LYS A 242 20.43 9.40 -8.50
C LYS A 242 20.19 8.89 -9.92
N LEU A 243 19.55 9.71 -10.77
CA LEU A 243 19.42 9.40 -12.18
C LEU A 243 20.79 9.24 -12.85
N GLU A 244 20.99 8.16 -13.58
CA GLU A 244 22.11 7.98 -14.52
C GLU A 244 21.64 8.22 -15.96
N LYS A 245 20.53 7.57 -16.36
CA LYS A 245 19.98 7.70 -17.70
C LYS A 245 18.49 7.40 -17.69
N TYR A 246 17.68 8.21 -18.34
CA TYR A 246 16.28 7.95 -18.66
C TYR A 246 16.04 7.99 -20.16
N GLN A 247 15.30 7.03 -20.66
CA GLN A 247 14.82 6.98 -22.02
C GLN A 247 13.37 6.53 -22.03
N ALA A 248 12.48 7.46 -22.32
CA ALA A 248 11.03 7.20 -22.32
C ALA A 248 10.68 5.95 -23.13
N LYS A 249 9.78 5.13 -22.62
CA LYS A 249 9.31 3.85 -23.21
C LYS A 249 10.37 2.75 -23.35
N VAL A 250 11.62 2.99 -22.97
CA VAL A 250 12.72 2.01 -23.06
C VAL A 250 13.19 1.58 -21.66
N GLY A 251 13.51 2.53 -20.78
CA GLY A 251 13.97 2.22 -19.45
C GLY A 251 14.65 3.38 -18.74
N VAL A 252 15.10 3.10 -17.51
CA VAL A 252 15.83 4.05 -16.68
C VAL A 252 16.90 3.31 -15.88
N SER A 253 18.05 3.96 -15.70
CA SER A 253 19.12 3.52 -14.80
C SER A 253 19.33 4.56 -13.72
N PHE A 254 19.41 4.07 -12.48
CA PHE A 254 19.75 4.84 -11.31
C PHE A 254 21.07 4.33 -10.72
N VAL A 255 21.91 5.22 -10.23
CA VAL A 255 23.15 4.90 -9.52
C VAL A 255 23.06 5.30 -8.06
N ARG A 256 23.78 4.59 -7.20
CA ARG A 256 23.87 4.91 -5.77
C ARG A 256 24.22 6.38 -5.57
N ASN A 257 23.48 7.04 -4.68
CA ASN A 257 23.81 8.38 -4.21
C ASN A 257 24.93 8.29 -3.15
N PRO A 258 26.17 8.76 -3.44
CA PRO A 258 27.25 8.70 -2.47
C PRO A 258 27.06 9.68 -1.31
N ASP A 259 26.23 10.72 -1.50
CA ASP A 259 25.98 11.79 -0.55
C ASP A 259 24.66 11.62 0.20
N TYR A 260 24.04 10.42 0.10
CA TYR A 260 22.79 10.13 0.78
C TYR A 260 22.93 10.31 2.29
N TRP A 261 21.99 11.01 2.89
CA TRP A 261 21.97 11.35 4.32
C TRP A 261 21.77 10.12 5.24
N GLY A 262 21.12 9.08 4.74
CA GLY A 262 20.88 7.82 5.45
C GLY A 262 21.96 6.77 5.19
N GLU A 263 21.63 5.51 5.47
CA GLU A 263 22.50 4.40 5.11
C GLU A 263 22.59 4.25 3.59
N LYS A 264 23.81 4.27 3.05
CA LYS A 264 24.06 4.16 1.62
C LYS A 264 23.48 2.86 1.06
N ALA A 265 22.85 2.95 -0.11
CA ALA A 265 22.34 1.79 -0.80
C ALA A 265 23.41 0.71 -1.01
N LEU A 266 23.04 -0.57 -0.89
CA LEU A 266 23.97 -1.68 -1.12
C LEU A 266 24.26 -1.89 -2.61
N PRO A 267 23.28 -1.93 -3.54
CA PRO A 267 23.58 -2.05 -4.96
C PRO A 267 24.19 -0.77 -5.52
N GLN A 268 25.07 -0.94 -6.52
CA GLN A 268 25.66 0.19 -7.22
C GLN A 268 24.69 0.83 -8.20
N ARG A 269 23.81 0.00 -8.81
CA ARG A 269 22.87 0.44 -9.85
C ARG A 269 21.55 -0.32 -9.75
N VAL A 270 20.47 0.37 -10.08
CA VAL A 270 19.15 -0.23 -10.36
C VAL A 270 18.76 0.14 -11.77
N GLN A 271 18.48 -0.86 -12.60
CA GLN A 271 18.14 -0.70 -14.01
C GLN A 271 16.74 -1.22 -14.28
N PHE A 272 15.83 -0.36 -14.67
CA PHE A 272 14.50 -0.70 -15.12
C PHE A 272 14.49 -0.81 -16.65
N THR A 273 13.97 -1.92 -17.16
CA THR A 273 13.63 -2.10 -18.57
C THR A 273 12.12 -2.13 -18.71
N PHE A 274 11.58 -1.34 -19.63
CA PHE A 274 10.15 -1.21 -19.83
C PHE A 274 9.63 -2.21 -20.86
N TYR A 275 8.54 -2.88 -20.50
CA TYR A 275 7.87 -3.88 -21.34
C TYR A 275 6.44 -3.45 -21.61
N ALA A 276 5.89 -3.89 -22.74
CA ALA A 276 4.55 -3.52 -23.17
C ALA A 276 3.44 -4.17 -22.33
N ASP A 277 3.70 -5.39 -21.82
CA ASP A 277 2.71 -6.17 -21.10
C ASP A 277 3.36 -7.13 -20.07
N GLN A 278 2.53 -7.72 -19.25
CA GLN A 278 2.92 -8.67 -18.20
C GLN A 278 3.63 -9.91 -18.77
N GLN A 279 3.22 -10.41 -19.94
CA GLN A 279 3.80 -11.63 -20.52
C GLN A 279 5.27 -11.40 -20.91
N ALA A 280 5.56 -10.23 -21.50
CA ALA A 280 6.93 -9.86 -21.83
C ALA A 280 7.81 -9.71 -20.59
N GLN A 281 7.28 -9.16 -19.49
CA GLN A 281 7.99 -9.11 -18.20
C GLN A 281 8.31 -10.52 -17.65
N ILE A 282 7.32 -11.43 -17.71
CA ILE A 282 7.50 -12.83 -17.26
C ILE A 282 8.59 -13.52 -18.07
N LEU A 283 8.58 -13.37 -19.38
CA LEU A 283 9.61 -13.95 -20.27
C LEU A 283 11.00 -13.37 -19.97
N ALA A 284 11.09 -12.07 -19.70
CA ALA A 284 12.36 -11.43 -19.33
C ALA A 284 12.91 -11.96 -18.01
N LEU A 285 12.04 -12.19 -17.03
CA LEU A 285 12.45 -12.78 -15.75
C LEU A 285 12.89 -14.25 -15.91
N GLN A 286 12.12 -15.06 -16.65
CA GLN A 286 12.45 -16.45 -16.96
C GLN A 286 13.73 -16.61 -17.79
N GLY A 287 13.97 -15.68 -18.72
CA GLY A 287 15.19 -15.62 -19.53
C GLY A 287 16.38 -14.98 -18.83
N HIS A 288 16.29 -14.71 -17.50
CA HIS A 288 17.34 -14.07 -16.71
C HIS A 288 17.80 -12.69 -17.21
N GLN A 289 16.98 -12.01 -18.02
CA GLN A 289 17.20 -10.64 -18.43
C GLN A 289 16.85 -9.64 -17.32
N ALA A 290 16.01 -10.05 -16.39
CA ALA A 290 15.66 -9.32 -15.17
C ALA A 290 15.87 -10.18 -13.93
N ASP A 291 16.00 -9.53 -12.78
CA ASP A 291 16.17 -10.16 -11.47
C ASP A 291 14.87 -10.09 -10.64
N VAL A 292 13.99 -9.16 -11.00
CA VAL A 292 12.70 -8.93 -10.32
C VAL A 292 11.70 -8.32 -11.28
N MET A 293 10.42 -8.67 -11.09
CA MET A 293 9.27 -7.99 -11.68
C MET A 293 8.21 -7.73 -10.61
N PRO A 294 7.69 -6.51 -10.49
CA PRO A 294 6.55 -6.20 -9.63
C PRO A 294 5.24 -6.52 -10.33
N THR A 295 4.21 -6.67 -9.55
CA THR A 295 2.79 -6.67 -9.90
C THR A 295 2.42 -7.54 -11.11
N PHE A 296 1.85 -8.70 -10.82
CA PHE A 296 1.28 -9.59 -11.83
C PHE A 296 0.03 -10.29 -11.29
N THR A 297 -0.83 -10.75 -12.20
CA THR A 297 -2.01 -11.53 -11.84
C THR A 297 -1.63 -12.97 -11.48
N VAL A 298 -2.36 -13.58 -10.55
CA VAL A 298 -2.14 -15.00 -10.17
C VAL A 298 -2.27 -15.91 -11.39
N GLN A 299 -3.25 -15.65 -12.27
CA GLN A 299 -3.47 -16.46 -13.45
C GLN A 299 -2.33 -16.31 -14.47
N GLY A 300 -1.93 -15.08 -14.80
CA GLY A 300 -0.84 -14.82 -15.74
C GLY A 300 0.53 -15.28 -15.22
N GLY A 301 0.74 -15.20 -13.89
CA GLY A 301 2.00 -15.53 -13.24
C GLY A 301 2.17 -16.99 -12.78
N GLN A 302 1.27 -17.91 -13.15
CA GLN A 302 1.34 -19.32 -12.68
C GLN A 302 2.69 -19.98 -13.00
N GLY A 303 3.29 -19.67 -14.14
CA GLY A 303 4.61 -20.17 -14.53
C GLY A 303 5.75 -19.69 -13.62
N LEU A 304 5.58 -18.57 -12.91
CA LEU A 304 6.53 -18.07 -11.90
C LEU A 304 6.22 -18.64 -10.51
N ILE A 305 4.92 -18.69 -10.15
CA ILE A 305 4.46 -19.17 -8.83
C ILE A 305 4.92 -20.61 -8.56
N ASN A 306 4.89 -21.46 -9.59
CA ASN A 306 5.22 -22.87 -9.49
C ASN A 306 6.68 -23.18 -9.85
N ASN A 307 7.47 -22.21 -10.28
CA ASN A 307 8.85 -22.42 -10.68
C ASN A 307 9.81 -22.23 -9.47
N PRO A 308 10.61 -23.28 -9.09
CA PRO A 308 11.51 -23.21 -7.96
C PRO A 308 12.69 -22.23 -8.13
N GLU A 309 12.95 -21.71 -9.31
CA GLU A 309 14.00 -20.70 -9.55
C GLU A 309 13.62 -19.30 -9.06
N PHE A 310 12.32 -19.07 -8.88
CA PHE A 310 11.80 -17.78 -8.43
C PHE A 310 11.22 -17.87 -7.02
N LYS A 311 11.23 -16.74 -6.34
CA LYS A 311 10.43 -16.50 -5.15
C LYS A 311 9.32 -15.52 -5.50
N VAL A 312 8.09 -15.92 -5.17
CA VAL A 312 6.91 -15.06 -5.29
C VAL A 312 6.50 -14.64 -3.88
N VAL A 313 6.49 -13.33 -3.66
CA VAL A 313 6.06 -12.74 -2.39
C VAL A 313 4.76 -12.00 -2.63
N GLY A 314 3.77 -12.23 -1.77
CA GLY A 314 2.53 -11.47 -1.72
C GLY A 314 2.55 -10.53 -0.52
N VAL A 315 2.21 -9.27 -0.74
CA VAL A 315 1.96 -8.29 0.31
C VAL A 315 0.47 -8.08 0.42
N LYS A 316 -0.09 -8.32 1.61
CA LYS A 316 -1.50 -8.04 1.88
C LYS A 316 -1.81 -6.58 1.67
N SER A 317 -2.92 -6.30 1.04
CA SER A 317 -3.29 -4.94 0.68
C SER A 317 -4.76 -4.64 0.93
N SER A 318 -5.12 -3.38 0.85
CA SER A 318 -6.50 -2.91 0.81
C SER A 318 -7.05 -2.78 -0.61
N ALA A 319 -6.24 -3.14 -1.61
CA ALA A 319 -6.68 -3.14 -3.00
C ALA A 319 -7.80 -4.15 -3.22
N HIS A 320 -8.84 -3.74 -3.95
CA HIS A 320 -10.06 -4.53 -4.10
C HIS A 320 -10.75 -4.27 -5.43
N ARG A 321 -11.72 -5.13 -5.72
CA ARG A 321 -12.73 -4.87 -6.76
C ARG A 321 -14.04 -4.54 -6.07
N GLU A 322 -14.58 -3.37 -6.37
CA GLU A 322 -15.88 -2.94 -5.87
C GLU A 322 -16.95 -3.26 -6.92
N ILE A 323 -17.99 -3.97 -6.51
CA ILE A 323 -19.19 -4.17 -7.34
C ILE A 323 -20.23 -3.16 -6.85
N HIS A 324 -20.48 -2.10 -7.63
CA HIS A 324 -21.49 -1.11 -7.28
C HIS A 324 -22.85 -1.47 -7.86
N MET A 325 -23.90 -1.12 -7.13
CA MET A 325 -25.31 -1.23 -7.54
C MET A 325 -25.96 0.15 -7.39
N ARG A 326 -26.37 0.73 -8.50
CA ARG A 326 -26.95 2.08 -8.52
C ARG A 326 -28.29 2.12 -7.79
N VAL A 327 -28.32 2.70 -6.58
CA VAL A 327 -29.47 2.68 -5.68
C VAL A 327 -30.68 3.48 -6.19
N ASP A 328 -30.49 4.35 -7.17
CA ASP A 328 -31.54 5.11 -7.85
C ASP A 328 -32.05 4.43 -9.14
N SER A 329 -31.45 3.30 -9.55
CA SER A 329 -31.93 2.53 -10.70
C SER A 329 -33.17 1.69 -10.35
N PRO A 330 -34.08 1.45 -11.32
CA PRO A 330 -35.26 0.63 -11.07
C PRO A 330 -34.95 -0.76 -10.50
N GLN A 331 -33.84 -1.36 -10.90
CA GLN A 331 -33.46 -2.72 -10.49
C GLN A 331 -32.98 -2.76 -9.04
N PHE A 332 -32.23 -1.72 -8.59
CA PHE A 332 -31.50 -1.74 -7.32
C PHE A 332 -31.98 -0.71 -6.28
N LYS A 333 -33.09 -0.01 -6.50
CA LYS A 333 -33.64 0.93 -5.51
C LYS A 333 -34.02 0.28 -4.19
N ASP A 334 -34.49 -0.97 -4.24
CA ASP A 334 -34.83 -1.74 -3.05
C ASP A 334 -33.59 -2.45 -2.50
N LYS A 335 -33.22 -2.15 -1.26
CA LYS A 335 -32.02 -2.75 -0.65
C LYS A 335 -32.09 -4.28 -0.54
N ARG A 336 -33.28 -4.86 -0.47
CA ARG A 336 -33.50 -6.33 -0.45
C ARG A 336 -32.96 -6.99 -1.71
N VAL A 337 -33.08 -6.31 -2.86
CA VAL A 337 -32.54 -6.80 -4.14
C VAL A 337 -30.99 -6.74 -4.11
N ARG A 338 -30.41 -5.65 -3.59
CA ARG A 338 -28.96 -5.51 -3.44
C ARG A 338 -28.40 -6.56 -2.47
N GLN A 339 -29.06 -6.75 -1.33
CA GLN A 339 -28.72 -7.81 -0.37
C GLN A 339 -28.81 -9.21 -0.99
N ALA A 340 -29.81 -9.47 -1.84
CA ALA A 340 -29.97 -10.75 -2.52
C ALA A 340 -28.81 -11.04 -3.47
N LEU A 341 -28.34 -10.06 -4.25
CA LEU A 341 -27.15 -10.21 -5.09
C LEU A 341 -25.92 -10.48 -4.22
N ALA A 342 -25.74 -9.73 -3.14
CA ALA A 342 -24.59 -9.90 -2.23
C ALA A 342 -24.58 -11.28 -1.53
N LEU A 343 -25.77 -11.81 -1.17
CA LEU A 343 -25.93 -13.13 -0.56
C LEU A 343 -25.81 -14.28 -1.57
N SER A 344 -25.88 -14.02 -2.88
CA SER A 344 -25.66 -15.06 -3.88
C SER A 344 -24.20 -15.45 -4.05
N LEU A 345 -23.24 -14.61 -3.63
CA LEU A 345 -21.80 -14.78 -3.88
C LEU A 345 -21.12 -15.62 -2.81
N ASP A 346 -20.40 -16.67 -3.22
CA ASP A 346 -19.45 -17.40 -2.37
C ASP A 346 -18.06 -16.76 -2.48
N ARG A 347 -17.75 -15.89 -1.54
CA ARG A 347 -16.50 -15.11 -1.52
C ARG A 347 -15.26 -15.99 -1.29
N GLU A 348 -15.40 -17.07 -0.51
CA GLU A 348 -14.28 -18.00 -0.27
C GLU A 348 -13.92 -18.76 -1.55
N VAL A 349 -14.92 -19.23 -2.30
CA VAL A 349 -14.72 -19.89 -3.59
C VAL A 349 -14.16 -18.91 -4.63
N ILE A 350 -14.61 -17.65 -4.64
CA ILE A 350 -14.06 -16.59 -5.50
C ILE A 350 -12.57 -16.37 -5.21
N VAL A 351 -12.18 -16.19 -3.95
CA VAL A 351 -10.78 -16.03 -3.53
C VAL A 351 -9.93 -17.24 -3.92
N LYS A 352 -10.44 -18.44 -3.66
CA LYS A 352 -9.73 -19.68 -4.02
C LYS A 352 -9.59 -19.86 -5.55
N GLY A 353 -10.64 -19.53 -6.30
CA GLY A 353 -10.68 -19.69 -7.76
C GLY A 353 -9.78 -18.70 -8.48
N LEU A 354 -9.98 -17.41 -8.26
CA LEU A 354 -9.27 -16.33 -8.97
C LEU A 354 -7.86 -16.08 -8.42
N PHE A 355 -7.66 -16.16 -7.10
CA PHE A 355 -6.41 -15.75 -6.45
C PHE A 355 -5.57 -16.90 -5.88
N LYS A 356 -6.08 -18.15 -5.94
CA LYS A 356 -5.41 -19.32 -5.33
C LYS A 356 -5.06 -19.08 -3.84
N GLY A 357 -5.97 -18.39 -3.11
CA GLY A 357 -5.77 -18.04 -1.70
C GLY A 357 -4.91 -16.79 -1.46
N ARG A 358 -4.50 -16.05 -2.50
CA ARG A 358 -3.71 -14.82 -2.40
C ARG A 358 -4.60 -13.57 -2.38
N ALA A 359 -5.64 -13.63 -1.59
CA ALA A 359 -6.56 -12.54 -1.30
C ALA A 359 -7.24 -12.82 0.04
N GLN A 360 -7.76 -11.78 0.66
CA GLN A 360 -8.57 -11.86 1.88
C GLN A 360 -10.04 -11.67 1.53
N VAL A 361 -10.93 -12.40 2.18
CA VAL A 361 -12.38 -12.28 1.96
C VAL A 361 -12.86 -10.92 2.42
N GLY A 362 -13.63 -10.23 1.56
CA GLY A 362 -14.27 -8.95 1.87
C GLY A 362 -15.60 -9.13 2.58
N ASN A 363 -16.08 -8.06 3.21
CA ASN A 363 -17.36 -8.04 3.93
C ASN A 363 -18.20 -6.80 3.57
N ASP A 364 -18.31 -6.50 2.29
CA ASP A 364 -19.13 -5.44 1.69
C ASP A 364 -18.93 -4.06 2.32
N SER A 365 -17.70 -3.78 2.71
CA SER A 365 -17.24 -2.49 3.22
C SER A 365 -15.78 -2.26 2.87
N PRO A 366 -15.29 -1.01 2.81
CA PRO A 366 -13.90 -0.69 2.50
C PRO A 366 -12.92 -0.98 3.65
N PHE A 367 -13.39 -1.52 4.78
CA PHE A 367 -12.54 -1.87 5.90
C PHE A 367 -11.81 -3.19 5.64
N ALA A 368 -10.71 -3.12 4.90
CA ALA A 368 -9.85 -4.27 4.65
C ALA A 368 -9.29 -4.85 5.96
N PRO A 369 -9.09 -6.19 6.06
CA PRO A 369 -8.52 -6.81 7.25
C PRO A 369 -7.12 -6.30 7.64
N VAL A 370 -6.40 -5.67 6.71
CA VAL A 370 -5.08 -5.06 6.98
C VAL A 370 -5.19 -3.77 7.82
N PHE A 371 -6.32 -3.08 7.83
CA PHE A 371 -6.45 -1.84 8.60
C PHE A 371 -6.66 -2.14 10.10
N PRO A 372 -5.84 -1.54 10.98
CA PRO A 372 -6.00 -1.70 12.43
C PRO A 372 -7.36 -1.25 12.96
N SER A 373 -8.01 -0.32 12.24
CA SER A 373 -9.33 0.21 12.54
C SER A 373 -10.49 -0.67 12.07
N SER A 374 -10.25 -1.74 11.31
CA SER A 374 -11.29 -2.69 10.92
C SER A 374 -11.79 -3.48 12.12
N ASP A 375 -13.10 -3.63 12.24
CA ASP A 375 -13.70 -4.42 13.33
C ASP A 375 -14.05 -5.84 12.86
N ALA A 376 -13.29 -6.81 13.35
CA ALA A 376 -13.52 -8.23 13.11
C ALA A 376 -14.76 -8.79 13.84
N GLY A 377 -15.36 -8.02 14.77
CA GLY A 377 -16.59 -8.39 15.46
C GLY A 377 -17.86 -8.24 14.60
N VAL A 378 -17.77 -7.53 13.47
CA VAL A 378 -18.90 -7.43 12.52
C VAL A 378 -19.07 -8.77 11.79
N PRO A 379 -20.28 -9.37 11.82
CA PRO A 379 -20.50 -10.70 11.22
C PRO A 379 -20.17 -10.73 9.73
N GLN A 380 -19.41 -11.75 9.30
CA GLN A 380 -19.09 -11.99 7.89
C GLN A 380 -20.35 -12.40 7.12
N ARG A 381 -20.67 -11.68 6.04
CA ARG A 381 -21.72 -12.10 5.10
C ARG A 381 -21.28 -13.37 4.37
N LYS A 382 -22.08 -14.42 4.49
CA LYS A 382 -21.88 -15.70 3.80
C LYS A 382 -22.90 -15.86 2.69
N ILE A 383 -22.61 -16.76 1.75
CA ILE A 383 -23.57 -17.17 0.73
C ILE A 383 -24.82 -17.76 1.38
N ASP A 384 -26.00 -17.29 0.93
CA ASP A 384 -27.30 -17.82 1.31
C ASP A 384 -28.31 -17.64 0.16
N VAL A 385 -28.34 -18.61 -0.74
CA VAL A 385 -29.20 -18.62 -1.93
C VAL A 385 -30.68 -18.66 -1.54
N ALA A 386 -31.05 -19.34 -0.45
CA ALA A 386 -32.44 -19.43 -0.01
C ALA A 386 -32.92 -18.06 0.49
N LYS A 387 -32.13 -17.39 1.33
CA LYS A 387 -32.43 -16.04 1.80
C LYS A 387 -32.46 -15.02 0.67
N ALA A 388 -31.51 -15.11 -0.29
CA ALA A 388 -31.50 -14.25 -1.47
C ALA A 388 -32.79 -14.34 -2.28
N LYS A 389 -33.27 -15.56 -2.57
CA LYS A 389 -34.58 -15.79 -3.26
C LYS A 389 -35.75 -15.24 -2.45
N GLN A 390 -35.76 -15.44 -1.13
CA GLN A 390 -36.78 -14.88 -0.24
C GLN A 390 -36.82 -13.35 -0.32
N LEU A 391 -35.65 -12.67 -0.31
CA LEU A 391 -35.56 -11.22 -0.41
C LEU A 391 -36.05 -10.69 -1.76
N LEU A 392 -35.72 -11.38 -2.86
CA LEU A 392 -36.25 -11.04 -4.19
C LEU A 392 -37.77 -11.17 -4.26
N ALA A 393 -38.33 -12.23 -3.69
CA ALA A 393 -39.80 -12.40 -3.62
C ALA A 393 -40.46 -11.29 -2.80
N GLN A 394 -39.90 -10.93 -1.64
CA GLN A 394 -40.36 -9.82 -0.81
C GLN A 394 -40.25 -8.46 -1.50
N ALA A 395 -39.25 -8.29 -2.39
CA ALA A 395 -39.09 -7.08 -3.21
C ALA A 395 -39.99 -7.05 -4.45
N GLY A 396 -40.83 -8.05 -4.65
CA GLY A 396 -41.78 -8.12 -5.77
C GLY A 396 -41.19 -8.65 -7.07
N VAL A 397 -40.01 -9.27 -7.04
CA VAL A 397 -39.30 -9.82 -8.21
C VAL A 397 -38.93 -11.30 -8.00
N PRO A 398 -39.87 -12.20 -7.69
CA PRO A 398 -39.60 -13.60 -7.34
C PRO A 398 -38.91 -14.40 -8.46
N ASN A 399 -39.07 -13.97 -9.72
CA ASN A 399 -38.49 -14.61 -10.90
C ASN A 399 -37.18 -13.91 -11.35
N GLY A 400 -36.70 -12.97 -10.55
CA GLY A 400 -35.54 -12.14 -10.88
C GLY A 400 -35.80 -11.11 -11.98
N PHE A 401 -34.74 -10.63 -12.60
CA PHE A 401 -34.80 -9.59 -13.64
C PHE A 401 -33.54 -9.62 -14.50
N ASP A 402 -33.57 -8.87 -15.61
CA ASP A 402 -32.38 -8.66 -16.48
C ASP A 402 -31.68 -7.35 -16.12
N VAL A 403 -30.35 -7.38 -16.11
CA VAL A 403 -29.50 -6.19 -15.88
C VAL A 403 -28.20 -6.30 -16.65
N THR A 404 -27.66 -5.18 -17.12
CA THR A 404 -26.32 -5.12 -17.71
C THR A 404 -25.29 -4.82 -16.62
N LEU A 405 -24.24 -5.64 -16.54
CA LEU A 405 -23.05 -5.35 -15.77
C LEU A 405 -22.00 -4.79 -16.72
N THR A 406 -21.65 -3.53 -16.52
CA THR A 406 -20.58 -2.87 -17.30
C THR A 406 -19.30 -2.83 -16.49
N THR A 407 -18.17 -3.16 -17.13
CA THR A 407 -16.87 -3.16 -16.47
C THR A 407 -15.72 -2.95 -17.46
N GLU A 408 -14.53 -2.71 -16.92
CA GLU A 408 -13.30 -2.53 -17.68
C GLU A 408 -12.62 -3.86 -18.03
N LYS A 409 -11.88 -3.86 -19.14
CA LYS A 409 -10.95 -4.94 -19.49
C LYS A 409 -9.62 -4.71 -18.80
N PHE A 410 -9.53 -5.11 -17.53
CA PHE A 410 -8.33 -4.96 -16.72
C PHE A 410 -8.14 -6.18 -15.80
N MET A 411 -6.94 -6.74 -15.81
CA MET A 411 -6.54 -7.89 -14.98
C MET A 411 -7.61 -9.01 -14.96
N GLU A 412 -8.05 -9.44 -13.75
CA GLU A 412 -9.05 -10.51 -13.54
C GLU A 412 -10.50 -10.01 -13.49
N ILE A 413 -10.75 -8.74 -13.73
CA ILE A 413 -12.11 -8.16 -13.63
C ILE A 413 -13.10 -8.81 -14.60
N PRO A 414 -12.76 -9.09 -15.87
CA PRO A 414 -13.67 -9.82 -16.76
C PRO A 414 -14.02 -11.23 -16.24
N ASP A 415 -13.05 -11.93 -15.65
CA ASP A 415 -13.28 -13.25 -15.05
C ASP A 415 -14.20 -13.15 -13.83
N LEU A 416 -13.99 -12.14 -12.97
CA LEU A 416 -14.87 -11.85 -11.84
C LEU A 416 -16.29 -11.55 -12.31
N ALA A 417 -16.47 -10.78 -13.39
CA ALA A 417 -17.79 -10.47 -13.95
C ALA A 417 -18.53 -11.74 -14.38
N VAL A 418 -17.84 -12.69 -15.02
CA VAL A 418 -18.41 -14.01 -15.37
C VAL A 418 -18.80 -14.81 -14.11
N VAL A 419 -17.96 -14.78 -13.08
CA VAL A 419 -18.25 -15.45 -11.80
C VAL A 419 -19.49 -14.84 -11.15
N VAL A 420 -19.61 -13.51 -11.08
CA VAL A 420 -20.79 -12.80 -10.55
C VAL A 420 -22.05 -13.15 -11.35
N GLN A 421 -21.97 -13.15 -12.69
CA GLN A 421 -23.07 -13.56 -13.59
C GLN A 421 -23.57 -14.96 -13.24
N ASN A 422 -22.68 -15.92 -13.05
CA ASN A 422 -23.04 -17.31 -12.74
C ASN A 422 -23.71 -17.44 -11.36
N TYR A 423 -23.20 -16.76 -10.34
CA TYR A 423 -23.82 -16.75 -9.01
C TYR A 423 -25.19 -16.05 -9.01
N ALA A 424 -25.31 -14.91 -9.67
CA ALA A 424 -26.55 -14.15 -9.79
C ALA A 424 -27.68 -14.96 -10.49
N LYS A 425 -27.33 -15.77 -11.49
CA LYS A 425 -28.25 -16.65 -12.20
C LYS A 425 -28.93 -17.66 -11.25
N ALA A 426 -28.23 -18.14 -10.22
CA ALA A 426 -28.79 -19.10 -9.25
C ALA A 426 -29.95 -18.53 -8.42
N VAL A 427 -30.06 -17.22 -8.33
CA VAL A 427 -31.14 -16.50 -7.63
C VAL A 427 -32.14 -15.83 -8.60
N GLY A 428 -31.98 -16.01 -9.93
CA GLY A 428 -32.86 -15.47 -10.96
C GLY A 428 -32.46 -14.13 -11.54
N ILE A 429 -31.34 -13.53 -11.10
CA ILE A 429 -30.81 -12.29 -11.69
C ILE A 429 -30.01 -12.65 -12.93
N ARG A 430 -30.45 -12.19 -14.11
CA ARG A 430 -29.82 -12.45 -15.41
C ARG A 430 -28.95 -11.27 -15.80
N ILE A 431 -27.65 -11.46 -15.75
CA ILE A 431 -26.66 -10.41 -16.03
C ILE A 431 -26.20 -10.53 -17.48
N ASN A 432 -26.29 -9.43 -18.24
CA ASN A 432 -25.64 -9.25 -19.54
C ASN A 432 -24.31 -8.53 -19.32
N LEU A 433 -23.21 -9.13 -19.78
CA LEU A 433 -21.88 -8.55 -19.58
C LEU A 433 -21.54 -7.56 -20.70
N LYS A 434 -21.06 -6.37 -20.32
CA LYS A 434 -20.48 -5.35 -21.19
C LYS A 434 -19.08 -5.04 -20.69
N VAL A 435 -18.06 -5.57 -21.39
CA VAL A 435 -16.64 -5.37 -21.03
C VAL A 435 -16.05 -4.36 -22.01
N GLU A 436 -15.52 -3.27 -21.49
CA GLU A 436 -15.01 -2.12 -22.24
C GLU A 436 -13.51 -1.93 -22.05
N SER A 437 -12.87 -1.12 -22.90
CA SER A 437 -11.55 -0.60 -22.60
C SER A 437 -11.61 0.33 -21.38
N GLN A 438 -10.51 0.47 -20.64
CA GLN A 438 -10.46 1.40 -19.49
C GLN A 438 -10.85 2.83 -19.90
N SER A 439 -10.39 3.29 -21.05
CA SER A 439 -10.71 4.63 -21.54
C SER A 439 -12.20 4.84 -21.84
N GLN A 440 -12.91 3.81 -22.28
CA GLN A 440 -14.36 3.87 -22.48
C GLN A 440 -15.10 3.81 -21.15
N TYR A 441 -14.75 2.85 -20.29
CA TYR A 441 -15.41 2.64 -19.01
C TYR A 441 -15.32 3.88 -18.09
N TYR A 442 -14.12 4.44 -17.93
CA TYR A 442 -13.94 5.64 -17.12
C TYR A 442 -14.38 6.92 -17.82
N GLY A 443 -14.32 6.98 -19.15
CA GLY A 443 -14.69 8.15 -19.94
C GLY A 443 -14.00 9.42 -19.43
N SER A 444 -14.78 10.47 -19.14
CA SER A 444 -14.25 11.70 -18.53
C SER A 444 -14.23 11.68 -16.99
N GLY A 445 -14.63 10.56 -16.36
CA GLY A 445 -14.80 10.48 -14.90
C GLY A 445 -15.89 11.41 -14.34
N THR A 446 -16.85 11.79 -15.18
CA THR A 446 -17.93 12.71 -14.81
C THR A 446 -19.28 12.02 -15.05
N PRO A 447 -20.26 12.12 -14.12
CA PRO A 447 -21.60 11.58 -14.32
C PRO A 447 -22.24 12.06 -15.64
N GLY A 448 -22.88 11.14 -16.36
CA GLY A 448 -23.42 11.35 -17.70
C GLY A 448 -22.42 11.17 -18.85
N LYS A 449 -21.14 10.93 -18.54
CA LYS A 449 -20.04 10.75 -19.51
C LYS A 449 -19.06 9.66 -19.11
N SER A 450 -19.49 8.74 -18.26
CA SER A 450 -18.64 7.69 -17.70
C SER A 450 -19.50 6.47 -17.39
N ASP A 451 -19.32 5.38 -18.11
CA ASP A 451 -20.05 4.15 -17.84
C ASP A 451 -19.75 3.58 -16.43
N TRP A 452 -18.58 3.88 -15.89
CA TRP A 452 -18.27 3.63 -14.49
C TRP A 452 -19.27 4.27 -13.53
N LEU A 453 -19.59 5.56 -13.72
CA LEU A 453 -20.49 6.31 -12.84
C LEU A 453 -21.97 6.19 -13.21
N ASP A 454 -22.27 5.71 -14.44
CA ASP A 454 -23.63 5.77 -14.98
C ASP A 454 -24.31 4.39 -15.10
N SER A 455 -23.54 3.29 -15.06
CA SER A 455 -24.09 1.93 -15.19
C SER A 455 -24.89 1.49 -13.96
N PRO A 456 -26.02 0.78 -14.13
CA PRO A 456 -26.83 0.30 -13.02
C PRO A 456 -26.10 -0.73 -12.15
N LEU A 457 -25.15 -1.47 -12.71
CA LEU A 457 -24.32 -2.48 -12.06
C LEU A 457 -22.94 -2.45 -12.73
N GLY A 458 -21.89 -2.35 -11.95
CA GLY A 458 -20.54 -2.35 -12.50
C GLY A 458 -19.50 -2.93 -11.54
N ILE A 459 -18.30 -3.20 -12.07
CA ILE A 459 -17.13 -3.61 -11.29
C ILE A 459 -15.99 -2.63 -11.58
N THR A 460 -15.41 -2.08 -10.53
CA THR A 460 -14.36 -1.05 -10.60
C THR A 460 -13.12 -1.50 -9.84
N ASP A 461 -11.94 -1.13 -10.35
CA ASP A 461 -10.65 -1.31 -9.66
C ASP A 461 -10.39 -0.19 -8.66
N TYR A 462 -9.96 -0.58 -7.47
CA TYR A 462 -9.41 0.34 -6.48
C TYR A 462 -8.06 -0.15 -5.97
N GLY A 463 -7.03 0.67 -6.19
CA GLY A 463 -5.67 0.42 -5.69
C GLY A 463 -5.58 0.51 -4.17
N SER A 464 -4.53 -0.05 -3.58
CA SER A 464 -4.33 -0.05 -2.13
C SER A 464 -4.13 1.36 -1.55
N ARG A 465 -4.54 1.54 -0.31
CA ARG A 465 -4.29 2.72 0.54
C ARG A 465 -3.92 2.27 1.95
N GLY A 466 -3.14 3.08 2.66
CA GLY A 466 -2.76 2.83 4.05
C GLY A 466 -3.91 3.00 5.05
N VAL A 467 -4.95 3.75 4.66
CA VAL A 467 -6.16 3.98 5.47
C VAL A 467 -7.41 3.96 4.59
N PRO A 468 -8.60 3.64 5.14
CA PRO A 468 -9.84 3.54 4.36
C PRO A 468 -10.45 4.89 3.96
N ASN A 469 -9.93 6.02 4.42
CA ASN A 469 -10.53 7.35 4.27
C ASN A 469 -10.98 7.68 2.84
N VAL A 470 -10.13 7.41 1.85
CA VAL A 470 -10.44 7.68 0.43
C VAL A 470 -11.62 6.83 -0.03
N PHE A 471 -11.63 5.55 0.35
CA PHE A 471 -12.70 4.61 -0.02
C PHE A 471 -14.01 4.87 0.72
N LEU A 472 -13.94 5.47 1.92
CA LEU A 472 -15.13 5.90 2.64
C LEU A 472 -15.75 7.16 2.02
N ASN A 473 -14.90 8.14 1.67
CA ASN A 473 -15.35 9.45 1.20
C ASN A 473 -15.74 9.44 -0.28
N ALA A 474 -14.81 9.13 -1.18
CA ALA A 474 -14.99 9.39 -2.60
C ALA A 474 -16.07 8.50 -3.26
N PRO A 475 -16.16 7.17 -3.03
CA PRO A 475 -17.18 6.33 -3.66
C PRO A 475 -18.50 6.23 -2.90
N LEU A 476 -18.57 6.59 -1.60
CA LEU A 476 -19.71 6.20 -0.78
C LEU A 476 -20.42 7.36 -0.05
N THR A 477 -19.80 8.53 0.11
CA THR A 477 -20.55 9.68 0.68
C THR A 477 -21.53 10.27 -0.32
N SER A 478 -22.55 10.95 0.18
CA SER A 478 -23.60 11.57 -0.64
C SER A 478 -23.09 12.57 -1.68
N THR A 479 -21.91 13.17 -1.45
CA THR A 479 -21.24 14.12 -2.34
C THR A 479 -19.96 13.57 -2.96
N GLY A 480 -19.70 12.28 -2.79
CA GLY A 480 -18.51 11.61 -3.29
C GLY A 480 -18.39 11.67 -4.80
N THR A 481 -17.21 12.04 -5.30
CA THR A 481 -16.97 12.21 -6.74
C THR A 481 -16.88 10.89 -7.50
N TRP A 482 -16.66 9.78 -6.81
CA TRP A 482 -16.59 8.41 -7.36
C TRP A 482 -17.82 7.58 -7.02
N ASN A 483 -18.90 8.20 -6.55
CA ASN A 483 -20.09 7.51 -6.05
C ASN A 483 -20.90 6.88 -7.19
N ALA A 484 -20.37 5.81 -7.78
CA ALA A 484 -21.01 5.03 -8.84
C ALA A 484 -22.33 4.35 -8.40
N ALA A 485 -22.47 4.05 -7.11
CA ALA A 485 -23.70 3.53 -6.53
C ALA A 485 -24.79 4.60 -6.38
N HIS A 486 -24.49 5.88 -6.54
CA HIS A 486 -25.40 7.01 -6.24
C HIS A 486 -25.97 6.95 -4.82
N PHE A 487 -25.21 6.35 -3.90
CA PHE A 487 -25.61 6.17 -2.51
C PHE A 487 -25.68 7.49 -1.78
N LYS A 488 -26.78 7.74 -1.09
CA LYS A 488 -27.00 8.94 -0.29
C LYS A 488 -27.59 8.54 1.05
N ASN A 489 -26.81 8.69 2.11
CA ASN A 489 -27.24 8.36 3.45
C ASN A 489 -26.61 9.32 4.47
N PRO A 490 -27.39 10.26 5.05
CA PRO A 490 -26.86 11.23 6.00
C PRO A 490 -26.23 10.61 7.27
N GLN A 491 -26.72 9.43 7.69
CA GLN A 491 -26.12 8.72 8.82
C GLN A 491 -24.74 8.18 8.45
N TYR A 492 -24.59 7.65 7.22
CA TYR A 492 -23.28 7.22 6.70
C TYR A 492 -22.32 8.40 6.64
N ASP A 493 -22.75 9.52 6.04
CA ASP A 493 -21.90 10.73 5.89
C ASP A 493 -21.40 11.22 7.26
N LYS A 494 -22.29 11.23 8.27
CA LYS A 494 -21.92 11.58 9.64
C LYS A 494 -20.91 10.61 10.24
N LEU A 495 -21.14 9.31 10.11
CA LEU A 495 -20.23 8.30 10.64
C LEU A 495 -18.84 8.38 9.98
N VAL A 496 -18.76 8.67 8.67
CA VAL A 496 -17.48 8.88 7.99
C VAL A 496 -16.76 10.11 8.55
N ALA A 497 -17.46 11.22 8.76
CA ALA A 497 -16.88 12.41 9.39
C ALA A 497 -16.35 12.11 10.80
N ASP A 498 -17.15 11.41 11.63
CA ASP A 498 -16.76 10.99 12.98
C ASP A 498 -15.52 10.06 12.96
N TYR A 499 -15.46 9.12 12.00
CA TYR A 499 -14.32 8.22 11.81
C TYR A 499 -13.04 8.98 11.45
N VAL A 500 -13.13 9.88 10.47
CA VAL A 500 -11.98 10.67 9.99
C VAL A 500 -11.45 11.60 11.09
N ALA A 501 -12.32 12.19 11.90
CA ALA A 501 -11.95 13.08 13.00
C ALA A 501 -11.33 12.34 14.21
N ALA A 502 -11.55 11.04 14.35
CA ALA A 502 -11.05 10.28 15.50
C ALA A 502 -9.52 10.17 15.49
N LEU A 503 -8.85 10.58 16.58
CA LEU A 503 -7.39 10.66 16.68
C LEU A 503 -6.72 9.35 17.10
N ASP A 504 -7.48 8.40 17.64
CA ASP A 504 -6.94 7.11 18.09
C ASP A 504 -7.66 5.92 17.46
N ILE A 505 -6.96 4.80 17.36
CA ILE A 505 -7.44 3.57 16.71
C ILE A 505 -8.67 2.96 17.43
N ALA A 506 -8.78 3.10 18.75
CA ALA A 506 -9.92 2.54 19.47
C ALA A 506 -11.21 3.29 19.16
N ALA A 507 -11.14 4.63 19.09
CA ALA A 507 -12.25 5.47 18.66
C ALA A 507 -12.61 5.18 17.18
N GLN A 508 -11.62 5.11 16.29
CA GLN A 508 -11.83 4.75 14.89
C GLN A 508 -12.51 3.39 14.75
N LYS A 509 -12.05 2.38 15.49
CA LYS A 509 -12.61 1.02 15.45
C LYS A 509 -14.08 0.97 15.88
N LYS A 510 -14.45 1.74 16.90
CA LYS A 510 -15.84 1.84 17.35
C LYS A 510 -16.77 2.40 16.26
N VAL A 511 -16.31 3.44 15.55
CA VAL A 511 -17.09 4.04 14.46
C VAL A 511 -17.07 3.14 13.22
N SER A 512 -15.94 2.48 12.92
CA SER A 512 -15.84 1.55 11.79
C SER A 512 -16.84 0.40 11.90
N ALA A 513 -17.07 -0.15 13.10
CA ALA A 513 -18.09 -1.18 13.34
C ALA A 513 -19.49 -0.71 12.94
N GLN A 514 -19.84 0.55 13.24
CA GLN A 514 -21.11 1.16 12.87
C GLN A 514 -21.23 1.34 11.36
N ILE A 515 -20.18 1.82 10.70
CA ILE A 515 -20.12 1.98 9.24
C ILE A 515 -20.25 0.62 8.55
N GLN A 516 -19.49 -0.38 8.97
CA GLN A 516 -19.54 -1.73 8.42
C GLN A 516 -20.97 -2.34 8.54
N THR A 517 -21.59 -2.19 9.71
CA THR A 517 -22.96 -2.69 9.94
C THR A 517 -23.97 -1.98 9.05
N LEU A 518 -23.85 -0.65 8.89
CA LEU A 518 -24.73 0.13 8.02
C LEU A 518 -24.57 -0.27 6.55
N LEU A 519 -23.33 -0.45 6.08
CA LEU A 519 -23.07 -0.89 4.70
C LEU A 519 -23.55 -2.32 4.43
N LEU A 520 -23.45 -3.22 5.40
CA LEU A 520 -24.05 -4.55 5.29
C LEU A 520 -25.59 -4.50 5.17
N ASP A 521 -26.25 -3.57 5.87
CA ASP A 521 -27.71 -3.41 5.77
C ASP A 521 -28.13 -2.72 4.47
N GLU A 522 -27.51 -1.59 4.13
CA GLU A 522 -27.87 -0.82 2.92
C GLU A 522 -27.39 -1.48 1.63
N THR A 523 -26.23 -2.12 1.66
CA THR A 523 -25.60 -2.86 0.56
C THR A 523 -25.56 -2.08 -0.78
N PRO A 524 -25.05 -0.84 -0.82
CA PRO A 524 -24.91 -0.11 -2.09
C PRO A 524 -23.79 -0.70 -2.96
N VAL A 525 -22.84 -1.35 -2.32
CA VAL A 525 -21.63 -1.95 -2.93
C VAL A 525 -21.37 -3.33 -2.34
N ILE A 526 -20.63 -4.16 -3.08
CA ILE A 526 -20.12 -5.45 -2.63
C ILE A 526 -18.60 -5.45 -2.74
N PHE A 527 -17.94 -5.79 -1.65
CA PHE A 527 -16.50 -6.04 -1.60
C PHE A 527 -16.28 -7.55 -1.48
N PRO A 528 -16.06 -8.25 -2.59
CA PRO A 528 -15.91 -9.70 -2.54
C PRO A 528 -14.58 -10.12 -1.92
N PHE A 529 -13.52 -9.33 -2.11
CA PHE A 529 -12.17 -9.62 -1.62
C PHE A 529 -11.27 -8.37 -1.60
N PHE A 530 -10.15 -8.51 -0.86
CA PHE A 530 -8.97 -7.65 -0.92
C PHE A 530 -7.79 -8.51 -1.38
N TYR A 531 -7.15 -8.18 -2.50
CA TYR A 531 -6.12 -9.02 -3.10
C TYR A 531 -4.70 -8.63 -2.67
N ASP A 532 -3.81 -9.62 -2.64
CA ASP A 532 -2.39 -9.39 -2.35
C ASP A 532 -1.70 -8.78 -3.58
N GLN A 533 -0.83 -7.81 -3.35
CA GLN A 533 0.11 -7.36 -4.37
C GLN A 533 1.24 -8.40 -4.50
N LEU A 534 1.53 -8.82 -5.72
CA LEU A 534 2.51 -9.87 -5.98
C LEU A 534 3.77 -9.33 -6.63
N ILE A 535 4.93 -9.81 -6.16
CA ILE A 535 6.24 -9.61 -6.75
C ILE A 535 6.90 -10.96 -7.02
N ALA A 536 7.55 -11.10 -8.15
CA ALA A 536 8.40 -12.26 -8.45
C ALA A 536 9.86 -11.83 -8.61
N ALA A 537 10.76 -12.57 -7.98
CA ALA A 537 12.19 -12.31 -8.04
C ALA A 537 12.98 -13.61 -8.16
N ARG A 538 14.18 -13.55 -8.73
CA ARG A 538 15.15 -14.65 -8.66
C ARG A 538 15.45 -14.95 -7.19
N LYS A 539 15.66 -16.23 -6.86
CA LYS A 539 15.98 -16.65 -5.47
C LYS A 539 17.21 -15.97 -4.89
N GLN A 540 18.17 -15.63 -5.73
CA GLN A 540 19.43 -14.98 -5.33
C GLN A 540 19.25 -13.52 -4.93
N LEU A 541 18.18 -12.85 -5.37
CA LEU A 541 17.90 -11.45 -5.02
C LEU A 541 17.27 -11.37 -3.62
N ASN A 542 17.90 -10.67 -2.69
CA ASN A 542 17.43 -10.47 -1.32
C ASN A 542 17.34 -8.98 -0.98
N GLY A 543 16.64 -8.63 0.12
CA GLY A 543 16.59 -7.27 0.65
C GLY A 543 15.75 -6.27 -0.16
N VAL A 544 15.00 -6.73 -1.16
CA VAL A 544 14.00 -5.89 -1.83
C VAL A 544 12.80 -5.73 -0.92
N ARG A 545 12.40 -4.48 -0.65
CA ARG A 545 11.14 -4.17 0.01
C ARG A 545 10.08 -3.81 -1.04
N PHE A 546 8.93 -4.44 -0.93
CA PHE A 546 7.77 -4.23 -1.78
C PHE A 546 6.58 -3.82 -0.92
N THR A 547 5.83 -2.81 -1.33
CA THR A 547 4.71 -2.28 -0.56
C THR A 547 3.35 -2.65 -1.15
N ALA A 548 2.31 -2.51 -0.34
CA ALA A 548 0.93 -2.74 -0.75
C ALA A 548 0.46 -1.83 -1.90
N ILE A 549 1.09 -0.67 -2.08
CA ILE A 549 0.82 0.25 -3.20
C ILE A 549 1.79 0.05 -4.37
N ALA A 550 2.43 -1.12 -4.44
CA ALA A 550 3.33 -1.53 -5.53
C ALA A 550 4.63 -0.73 -5.65
N GLN A 551 5.10 -0.07 -4.60
CA GLN A 551 6.43 0.56 -4.58
C GLN A 551 7.52 -0.50 -4.34
N LEU A 552 8.67 -0.30 -4.98
CA LEU A 552 9.88 -1.13 -4.82
C LEU A 552 11.01 -0.30 -4.25
N TYR A 553 11.66 -0.80 -3.20
CA TYR A 553 12.84 -0.19 -2.59
C TYR A 553 14.01 -1.17 -2.68
N PHE A 554 15.13 -0.69 -3.23
CA PHE A 554 16.31 -1.49 -3.51
C PHE A 554 17.53 -1.12 -2.67
N ASP A 555 17.41 -0.14 -1.78
CA ASP A 555 18.52 0.35 -0.97
C ASP A 555 19.20 -0.74 -0.15
N ARG A 556 18.46 -1.78 0.26
CA ARG A 556 18.99 -2.97 0.96
C ARG A 556 19.11 -4.20 0.07
N ALA A 557 18.90 -4.08 -1.24
CA ALA A 557 18.93 -5.22 -2.13
C ALA A 557 20.36 -5.76 -2.32
N THR A 558 20.48 -7.09 -2.36
CA THR A 558 21.71 -7.81 -2.68
C THR A 558 21.41 -8.94 -3.65
N LEU A 559 22.28 -9.14 -4.63
CA LEU A 559 22.20 -10.24 -5.58
C LEU A 559 23.37 -11.20 -5.32
N ALA A 560 23.05 -12.38 -4.80
CA ALA A 560 24.06 -13.43 -4.64
C ALA A 560 24.49 -13.97 -6.02
N ALA A 561 25.76 -14.36 -6.12
CA ALA A 561 26.34 -14.92 -7.35
C ALA A 561 25.66 -16.24 -7.76
#